data_40b3e16d67f313e05af373b5aede721d
#
_entry.id   40b3e16d67f313e05af373b5aede721d
#
_cell.length_a   1.000
_cell.length_b   1.000
_cell.length_c   1.000
_cell.angle_alpha   90.00
_cell.angle_beta   90.00
_cell.angle_gamma   90.00
#
_symmetry.space_group_name_H-M   'P 1'
#
loop_
_entity.id
_entity.type
_entity.pdbx_description
1 polymer ?
#
loop_
_entity_poly.entity_id
_entity_poly.type
_entity_poly.pdbx_seq_one_letter_code
_entity_poly.pdbx_strand_id
1 'polypeptide(L)'
;MSDHQIPDFETDAEFLQLIQPRVEKYIEDLEEDIFDHGCDEAICVWGNILIDRHLRYSICRKWDIHFNIRRLFFQSRNEAEAYICTEQLKRKDLTSEYKKYLIGRRFRADMNIASADFLKNHPEKQLNADGQISQKYVQKTEIATIIGKEYNFGFSTVTKYDVYARALDELRTKGPEITMKILNGSLRVSHENVIELSRLPIEDINGLKRLLDSGSIDRIGYSQLRHELRWQRLPTGKPDSRRRRRERESAEAGIKQMPIIDPDAELASLKFTIPSWSKTISRTMELTDFPSTSASARQEVRTQIINLTRKINRLLTQLEED
;
A
#
# COMPACT_ATOMS: atom_id res chain seq x y z
N MET A 1 -50.95 -13.70 -9.57
CA MET A 1 -49.69 -13.91 -8.80
C MET A 1 -48.55 -13.61 -9.76
N SER A 2 -47.98 -12.44 -9.68
CA SER A 2 -46.84 -12.08 -10.54
C SER A 2 -45.64 -12.88 -10.05
N ASP A 3 -45.02 -13.68 -10.93
CA ASP A 3 -43.76 -14.34 -10.71
C ASP A 3 -42.71 -13.26 -10.34
N HIS A 4 -42.46 -13.09 -9.06
CA HIS A 4 -41.39 -12.21 -8.56
C HIS A 4 -40.10 -12.99 -8.65
N GLN A 5 -39.61 -13.15 -9.88
CA GLN A 5 -38.28 -13.72 -10.08
C GLN A 5 -37.21 -12.67 -9.66
N ILE A 6 -36.52 -12.94 -8.58
CA ILE A 6 -35.39 -12.11 -8.14
C ILE A 6 -34.35 -12.07 -9.27
N PRO A 7 -33.93 -10.87 -9.74
CA PRO A 7 -32.94 -10.74 -10.81
C PRO A 7 -31.63 -11.38 -10.41
N ASP A 8 -31.01 -12.09 -11.36
CA ASP A 8 -29.67 -12.67 -11.16
C ASP A 8 -28.59 -11.72 -11.65
N PHE A 9 -27.77 -11.21 -10.71
CA PHE A 9 -26.66 -10.32 -11.00
C PHE A 9 -25.34 -11.06 -10.86
N GLU A 10 -24.39 -10.72 -11.73
CA GLU A 10 -23.06 -11.26 -11.74
C GLU A 10 -22.19 -10.56 -10.71
N THR A 11 -21.37 -11.34 -9.99
CA THR A 11 -20.35 -10.81 -9.09
C THR A 11 -19.00 -10.79 -9.78
N ASP A 12 -18.44 -9.61 -9.97
CA ASP A 12 -17.11 -9.45 -10.54
C ASP A 12 -16.04 -9.68 -9.45
N ALA A 13 -15.14 -10.61 -9.71
CA ALA A 13 -14.12 -11.02 -8.74
C ALA A 13 -13.13 -9.90 -8.39
N GLU A 14 -12.80 -8.99 -9.34
CA GLU A 14 -11.90 -7.87 -9.05
C GLU A 14 -12.60 -6.79 -8.23
N PHE A 15 -13.88 -6.52 -8.50
CA PHE A 15 -14.66 -5.58 -7.71
C PHE A 15 -14.90 -6.10 -6.29
N LEU A 16 -15.14 -7.41 -6.14
CA LEU A 16 -15.30 -8.02 -4.83
C LEU A 16 -14.05 -7.89 -3.95
N GLN A 17 -12.86 -7.88 -4.55
CA GLN A 17 -11.60 -7.67 -3.83
C GLN A 17 -11.47 -6.27 -3.19
N LEU A 18 -12.21 -5.29 -3.67
CA LEU A 18 -12.25 -3.94 -3.11
C LEU A 18 -13.15 -3.84 -1.88
N ILE A 19 -13.92 -4.87 -1.59
CA ILE A 19 -14.89 -4.88 -0.49
C ILE A 19 -14.30 -5.64 0.70
N GLN A 20 -14.09 -4.92 1.83
CA GLN A 20 -13.68 -5.59 3.06
C GLN A 20 -14.79 -6.50 3.56
N PRO A 21 -14.51 -7.81 3.78
CA PRO A 21 -15.49 -8.72 4.39
C PRO A 21 -15.98 -8.21 5.75
N ARG A 22 -17.24 -8.49 6.05
CA ARG A 22 -17.84 -8.20 7.35
C ARG A 22 -17.57 -9.34 8.32
N VAL A 23 -17.56 -9.02 9.63
CA VAL A 23 -17.52 -10.02 10.68
C VAL A 23 -18.84 -10.78 10.74
N GLU A 24 -18.78 -12.05 11.15
CA GLU A 24 -19.93 -12.97 11.16
C GLU A 24 -21.14 -12.40 11.91
N LYS A 25 -20.92 -11.88 13.11
CA LYS A 25 -21.97 -11.23 13.90
C LYS A 25 -22.72 -10.11 13.13
N TYR A 26 -21.99 -9.28 12.36
CA TYR A 26 -22.65 -8.24 11.54
C TYR A 26 -23.51 -8.85 10.43
N ILE A 27 -23.09 -9.99 9.89
CA ILE A 27 -23.85 -10.71 8.85
C ILE A 27 -25.14 -11.26 9.44
N GLU A 28 -25.06 -11.86 10.64
CA GLU A 28 -26.22 -12.40 11.36
C GLU A 28 -27.20 -11.28 11.72
N ASP A 29 -26.72 -10.19 12.35
CA ASP A 29 -27.54 -9.03 12.71
C ASP A 29 -28.24 -8.40 11.48
N LEU A 30 -27.53 -8.33 10.32
CA LEU A 30 -28.08 -7.81 9.06
C LEU A 30 -29.09 -8.78 8.44
N GLU A 31 -28.86 -10.08 8.56
CA GLU A 31 -29.78 -11.10 8.05
C GLU A 31 -31.11 -11.07 8.82
N GLU A 32 -31.04 -10.94 10.14
CA GLU A 32 -32.22 -10.78 11.01
C GLU A 32 -32.98 -9.48 10.67
N ASP A 33 -32.27 -8.35 10.54
CA ASP A 33 -32.88 -7.07 10.19
C ASP A 33 -33.60 -7.12 8.83
N ILE A 34 -32.97 -7.70 7.80
CA ILE A 34 -33.58 -7.83 6.47
C ILE A 34 -34.78 -8.80 6.49
N PHE A 35 -34.69 -9.86 7.29
CA PHE A 35 -35.79 -10.82 7.43
C PHE A 35 -37.01 -10.19 8.07
N ASP A 36 -36.84 -9.37 9.12
CA ASP A 36 -37.92 -8.75 9.88
C ASP A 36 -38.51 -7.50 9.21
N HIS A 37 -37.65 -6.68 8.57
CA HIS A 37 -38.05 -5.35 8.07
C HIS A 37 -37.97 -5.21 6.55
N GLY A 38 -37.42 -6.20 5.84
CA GLY A 38 -37.16 -6.13 4.41
C GLY A 38 -35.84 -5.42 4.06
N CYS A 39 -35.58 -5.30 2.75
CA CYS A 39 -34.34 -4.66 2.26
C CYS A 39 -34.59 -3.21 1.87
N ASP A 40 -34.38 -2.26 2.77
CA ASP A 40 -34.60 -0.84 2.54
C ASP A 40 -33.58 -0.21 1.59
N GLU A 41 -32.33 -0.69 1.62
CA GLU A 41 -31.26 -0.15 0.79
C GLU A 41 -31.24 -0.80 -0.58
N ALA A 42 -31.32 0.01 -1.63
CA ALA A 42 -31.29 -0.46 -3.01
C ALA A 42 -29.94 -1.13 -3.36
N ILE A 43 -30.01 -2.25 -4.05
CA ILE A 43 -28.85 -2.97 -4.59
C ILE A 43 -28.31 -2.20 -5.80
N CYS A 44 -27.02 -1.88 -5.78
CA CYS A 44 -26.36 -1.09 -6.81
C CYS A 44 -25.77 -1.99 -7.90
N VAL A 45 -26.16 -1.75 -9.16
CA VAL A 45 -25.71 -2.55 -10.30
C VAL A 45 -25.26 -1.67 -11.47
N TRP A 46 -24.31 -2.16 -12.25
CA TRP A 46 -23.88 -1.60 -13.53
C TRP A 46 -24.08 -2.64 -14.63
N GLY A 47 -25.04 -2.40 -15.53
CA GLY A 47 -25.51 -3.45 -16.44
C GLY A 47 -26.06 -4.64 -15.66
N ASN A 48 -25.38 -5.78 -15.74
CA ASN A 48 -25.70 -7.01 -14.99
C ASN A 48 -24.69 -7.26 -13.83
N ILE A 49 -23.74 -6.37 -13.62
CA ILE A 49 -22.68 -6.54 -12.59
C ILE A 49 -23.10 -5.88 -11.30
N LEU A 50 -22.99 -6.60 -10.19
CA LEU A 50 -23.20 -6.10 -8.84
C LEU A 50 -22.04 -5.20 -8.43
N ILE A 51 -22.34 -3.95 -8.02
CA ILE A 51 -21.34 -2.93 -7.68
C ILE A 51 -21.25 -2.73 -6.17
N ASP A 52 -22.38 -2.67 -5.49
CA ASP A 52 -22.42 -2.47 -4.03
C ASP A 52 -23.60 -3.21 -3.41
N ARG A 53 -23.57 -3.40 -2.08
CA ARG A 53 -24.59 -4.13 -1.31
C ARG A 53 -24.60 -5.64 -1.56
N HIS A 54 -23.46 -6.24 -1.89
CA HIS A 54 -23.32 -7.68 -2.17
C HIS A 54 -23.92 -8.56 -1.07
N LEU A 55 -23.69 -8.22 0.20
CA LEU A 55 -24.19 -8.97 1.34
C LEU A 55 -25.72 -8.90 1.42
N ARG A 56 -26.32 -7.71 1.25
CA ARG A 56 -27.78 -7.55 1.21
C ARG A 56 -28.39 -8.34 0.05
N TYR A 57 -27.76 -8.28 -1.13
CA TYR A 57 -28.19 -9.06 -2.29
C TYR A 57 -28.16 -10.57 -2.01
N SER A 58 -27.09 -11.09 -1.40
CA SER A 58 -27.00 -12.52 -1.08
C SER A 58 -28.05 -12.97 -0.07
N ILE A 59 -28.35 -12.14 0.94
CA ILE A 59 -29.39 -12.40 1.94
C ILE A 59 -30.77 -12.38 1.28
N CYS A 60 -31.08 -11.36 0.48
CA CYS A 60 -32.37 -11.28 -0.23
C CYS A 60 -32.60 -12.47 -1.17
N ARG A 61 -31.54 -12.92 -1.87
CA ARG A 61 -31.63 -14.14 -2.68
C ARG A 61 -31.87 -15.41 -1.88
N LYS A 62 -31.19 -15.51 -0.72
CA LYS A 62 -31.32 -16.68 0.17
C LYS A 62 -32.74 -16.86 0.69
N TRP A 63 -33.40 -15.74 1.03
CA TRP A 63 -34.70 -15.73 1.67
C TRP A 63 -35.87 -15.29 0.77
N ASP A 64 -35.62 -15.13 -0.52
CA ASP A 64 -36.61 -14.67 -1.53
C ASP A 64 -37.27 -13.33 -1.13
N ILE A 65 -36.50 -12.39 -0.60
CA ILE A 65 -36.95 -11.07 -0.14
C ILE A 65 -36.80 -10.07 -1.28
N HIS A 66 -37.87 -9.32 -1.54
CA HIS A 66 -37.88 -8.24 -2.54
C HIS A 66 -36.87 -7.12 -2.16
N PHE A 67 -36.21 -6.54 -3.16
CA PHE A 67 -35.33 -5.41 -3.00
C PHE A 67 -35.43 -4.43 -4.18
N ASN A 68 -35.10 -3.17 -3.91
CA ASN A 68 -35.01 -2.16 -4.92
C ASN A 68 -33.64 -2.22 -5.64
N ILE A 69 -33.61 -1.84 -6.93
CA ILE A 69 -32.41 -1.82 -7.75
C ILE A 69 -32.08 -0.38 -8.10
N ARG A 70 -30.84 0.03 -7.82
CA ARG A 70 -30.23 1.29 -8.27
C ARG A 70 -29.28 1.01 -9.42
N ARG A 71 -29.68 1.38 -10.64
CA ARG A 71 -28.82 1.25 -11.81
C ARG A 71 -27.84 2.40 -11.88
N LEU A 72 -26.54 2.07 -11.89
CA LEU A 72 -25.43 3.02 -12.05
C LEU A 72 -24.96 2.98 -13.49
N PHE A 73 -24.39 4.10 -13.95
CA PHE A 73 -23.88 4.23 -15.30
C PHE A 73 -22.42 4.69 -15.22
N PHE A 74 -21.51 3.88 -15.71
CA PHE A 74 -20.09 4.18 -15.80
C PHE A 74 -19.64 4.06 -17.26
N GLN A 75 -18.79 4.98 -17.71
CA GLN A 75 -18.23 4.94 -19.06
C GLN A 75 -17.08 3.91 -19.16
N SER A 76 -16.48 3.56 -18.04
CA SER A 76 -15.37 2.63 -17.97
C SER A 76 -15.34 1.82 -16.68
N ARG A 77 -14.61 0.70 -16.72
CA ARG A 77 -14.35 -0.13 -15.54
C ARG A 77 -13.60 0.66 -14.45
N ASN A 78 -12.72 1.58 -14.82
CA ASN A 78 -12.00 2.43 -13.87
C ASN A 78 -12.95 3.37 -13.11
N GLU A 79 -13.99 3.90 -13.74
CA GLU A 79 -15.01 4.71 -13.04
C GLU A 79 -15.78 3.88 -12.02
N ALA A 80 -16.15 2.65 -12.37
CA ALA A 80 -16.81 1.74 -11.42
C ALA A 80 -15.87 1.40 -10.25
N GLU A 81 -14.59 1.15 -10.51
CA GLU A 81 -13.59 0.90 -9.46
C GLU A 81 -13.41 2.11 -8.54
N ALA A 82 -13.27 3.32 -9.09
CA ALA A 82 -13.16 4.54 -8.31
C ALA A 82 -14.41 4.77 -7.43
N TYR A 83 -15.60 4.49 -7.97
CA TYR A 83 -16.85 4.57 -7.22
C TYR A 83 -16.87 3.57 -6.06
N ILE A 84 -16.57 2.28 -6.30
CA ILE A 84 -16.54 1.25 -5.26
C ILE A 84 -15.56 1.63 -4.16
N CYS A 85 -14.33 2.03 -4.52
CA CYS A 85 -13.33 2.47 -3.56
C CYS A 85 -13.86 3.63 -2.70
N THR A 86 -14.52 4.62 -3.32
CA THR A 86 -15.09 5.79 -2.63
C THR A 86 -16.18 5.39 -1.64
N GLU A 87 -17.11 4.52 -2.06
CA GLU A 87 -18.19 4.04 -1.17
C GLU A 87 -17.64 3.21 0.00
N GLN A 88 -16.68 2.33 -0.28
CA GLN A 88 -16.06 1.54 0.79
C GLN A 88 -15.26 2.42 1.77
N LEU A 89 -14.60 3.48 1.31
CA LEU A 89 -13.83 4.40 2.17
C LEU A 89 -14.70 5.22 3.14
N LYS A 90 -16.03 5.28 2.94
CA LYS A 90 -16.97 5.88 3.90
C LYS A 90 -17.23 5.00 5.13
N ARG A 91 -16.88 3.74 5.06
CA ARG A 91 -17.10 2.79 6.16
C ARG A 91 -16.21 3.10 7.36
N LYS A 92 -16.77 3.03 8.56
CA LYS A 92 -16.06 3.28 9.83
C LYS A 92 -15.28 2.05 10.33
N ASP A 93 -15.64 0.86 9.87
CA ASP A 93 -15.07 -0.42 10.28
C ASP A 93 -13.89 -0.91 9.44
N LEU A 94 -13.41 -0.07 8.50
CA LEU A 94 -12.26 -0.42 7.69
C LEU A 94 -10.99 -0.54 8.53
N THR A 95 -10.24 -1.62 8.29
CA THR A 95 -8.88 -1.73 8.80
C THR A 95 -7.98 -0.66 8.19
N SER A 96 -6.90 -0.31 8.88
CA SER A 96 -5.92 0.64 8.34
C SER A 96 -5.31 0.16 7.03
N GLU A 97 -5.13 -1.15 6.87
CA GLU A 97 -4.53 -1.75 5.70
C GLU A 97 -5.51 -1.74 4.50
N TYR A 98 -6.79 -2.06 4.72
CA TYR A 98 -7.80 -1.89 3.69
C TYR A 98 -7.95 -0.43 3.26
N LYS A 99 -7.91 0.53 4.20
CA LYS A 99 -7.97 1.96 3.87
C LYS A 99 -6.82 2.39 2.96
N LYS A 100 -5.58 1.98 3.26
CA LYS A 100 -4.41 2.24 2.42
C LYS A 100 -4.58 1.61 1.03
N TYR A 101 -5.02 0.36 0.98
CA TYR A 101 -5.26 -0.38 -0.26
C TYR A 101 -6.29 0.32 -1.15
N LEU A 102 -7.44 0.68 -0.60
CA LEU A 102 -8.52 1.35 -1.34
C LEU A 102 -8.12 2.74 -1.85
N ILE A 103 -7.38 3.53 -1.05
CA ILE A 103 -6.85 4.82 -1.50
C ILE A 103 -5.90 4.64 -2.67
N GLY A 104 -5.02 3.64 -2.62
CA GLY A 104 -4.10 3.33 -3.71
C GLY A 104 -4.82 2.87 -4.98
N ARG A 105 -5.84 2.00 -4.85
CA ARG A 105 -6.67 1.54 -5.97
C ARG A 105 -7.47 2.68 -6.59
N ARG A 106 -8.12 3.52 -5.78
CA ARG A 106 -8.83 4.71 -6.25
C ARG A 106 -7.91 5.65 -7.02
N PHE A 107 -6.73 5.97 -6.46
CA PHE A 107 -5.77 6.81 -7.14
C PHE A 107 -5.38 6.26 -8.53
N ARG A 108 -5.17 4.95 -8.64
CA ARG A 108 -4.86 4.29 -9.91
C ARG A 108 -6.03 4.39 -10.90
N ALA A 109 -7.24 4.15 -10.44
CA ALA A 109 -8.45 4.26 -11.26
C ALA A 109 -8.62 5.70 -11.80
N ASP A 110 -8.49 6.71 -10.95
CA ASP A 110 -8.57 8.12 -11.35
C ASP A 110 -7.46 8.52 -12.33
N MET A 111 -6.24 8.00 -12.16
CA MET A 111 -5.14 8.19 -13.12
C MET A 111 -5.45 7.57 -14.49
N ASN A 112 -6.05 6.38 -14.51
CA ASN A 112 -6.44 5.71 -15.75
C ASN A 112 -7.56 6.46 -16.47
N ILE A 113 -8.55 6.99 -15.74
CA ILE A 113 -9.62 7.83 -16.28
C ILE A 113 -9.04 9.09 -16.91
N ALA A 114 -8.23 9.84 -16.18
CA ALA A 114 -7.58 11.05 -16.68
C ALA A 114 -6.70 10.78 -17.91
N SER A 115 -6.02 9.63 -17.94
CA SER A 115 -5.22 9.20 -19.08
C SER A 115 -6.06 8.90 -20.31
N ALA A 116 -7.21 8.24 -20.14
CA ALA A 116 -8.13 7.94 -21.23
C ALA A 116 -8.78 9.23 -21.79
N ASP A 117 -9.18 10.14 -20.93
CA ASP A 117 -9.74 11.44 -21.33
C ASP A 117 -8.72 12.31 -22.05
N PHE A 118 -7.46 12.30 -21.59
CA PHE A 118 -6.38 12.98 -22.30
C PHE A 118 -6.21 12.46 -23.71
N LEU A 119 -6.21 11.12 -23.93
CA LEU A 119 -6.08 10.51 -25.26
C LEU A 119 -7.28 10.80 -26.17
N LYS A 120 -8.51 10.82 -25.64
CA LYS A 120 -9.70 11.23 -26.40
C LYS A 120 -9.56 12.64 -26.96
N ASN A 121 -8.99 13.55 -26.16
CA ASN A 121 -8.84 14.97 -26.52
C ASN A 121 -7.58 15.27 -27.34
N HIS A 122 -6.62 14.31 -27.40
CA HIS A 122 -5.33 14.46 -28.10
C HIS A 122 -4.97 13.18 -28.86
N PRO A 123 -5.74 12.81 -29.88
CA PRO A 123 -5.54 11.54 -30.62
C PRO A 123 -4.20 11.47 -31.36
N GLU A 124 -3.57 12.63 -31.63
CA GLU A 124 -2.25 12.72 -32.26
C GLU A 124 -1.10 12.32 -31.34
N LYS A 125 -1.32 12.21 -30.03
CA LYS A 125 -0.29 11.86 -29.05
C LYS A 125 -0.28 10.34 -28.85
N GLN A 126 0.72 9.70 -29.43
CA GLN A 126 0.90 8.26 -29.33
C GLN A 126 1.31 7.82 -27.92
N LEU A 127 0.93 6.59 -27.57
CA LEU A 127 1.49 5.87 -26.44
C LEU A 127 3.00 5.69 -26.62
N ASN A 128 3.76 5.69 -25.54
CA ASN A 128 5.17 5.28 -25.56
C ASN A 128 5.30 3.85 -26.09
N ALA A 129 6.51 3.44 -26.47
CA ALA A 129 6.80 2.08 -26.94
C ALA A 129 6.27 0.98 -26.02
N ASP A 130 6.12 1.26 -24.72
CA ASP A 130 5.57 0.36 -23.69
C ASP A 130 4.04 0.43 -23.57
N GLY A 131 3.34 1.12 -24.47
CA GLY A 131 1.88 1.27 -24.44
C GLY A 131 1.35 2.18 -23.32
N GLN A 132 2.22 2.93 -22.66
CA GLN A 132 1.85 3.87 -21.59
C GLN A 132 1.87 5.31 -22.09
N ILE A 133 0.92 6.10 -21.61
CA ILE A 133 0.95 7.56 -21.80
C ILE A 133 2.12 8.12 -21.03
N SER A 134 2.93 8.97 -21.67
CA SER A 134 3.97 9.70 -20.97
C SER A 134 3.36 10.42 -19.75
N GLN A 135 3.85 10.12 -18.55
CA GLN A 135 3.38 10.70 -17.27
C GLN A 135 3.41 12.24 -17.27
N LYS A 136 4.10 12.85 -18.22
CA LYS A 136 4.18 14.31 -18.42
C LYS A 136 2.82 14.96 -18.72
N TYR A 137 1.86 14.20 -19.24
CA TYR A 137 0.56 14.72 -19.64
C TYR A 137 -0.56 14.46 -18.63
N VAL A 138 -0.36 13.56 -17.67
CA VAL A 138 -1.31 13.31 -16.59
C VAL A 138 -0.76 13.95 -15.32
N GLN A 139 -1.52 14.86 -14.76
CA GLN A 139 -1.09 15.57 -13.54
C GLN A 139 -1.20 14.68 -12.31
N LYS A 140 -0.29 13.70 -12.22
CA LYS A 140 -0.21 12.73 -11.11
C LYS A 140 -0.26 13.40 -9.74
N THR A 141 0.45 14.52 -9.58
CA THR A 141 0.50 15.29 -8.34
C THR A 141 -0.86 15.93 -8.01
N GLU A 142 -1.60 16.38 -9.03
CA GLU A 142 -2.91 16.99 -8.85
C GLU A 142 -3.94 15.98 -8.35
N ILE A 143 -4.07 14.84 -9.02
CA ILE A 143 -4.98 13.76 -8.60
C ILE A 143 -4.62 13.27 -7.19
N ALA A 144 -3.33 13.03 -6.91
CA ALA A 144 -2.89 12.63 -5.58
C ALA A 144 -3.17 13.70 -4.52
N THR A 145 -3.13 14.99 -4.88
CA THR A 145 -3.45 16.09 -3.98
C THR A 145 -4.95 16.18 -3.70
N ILE A 146 -5.80 15.97 -4.71
CA ILE A 146 -7.26 15.94 -4.54
C ILE A 146 -7.66 14.81 -3.58
N ILE A 147 -7.21 13.59 -3.83
CA ILE A 147 -7.47 12.43 -2.98
C ILE A 147 -6.87 12.65 -1.57
N GLY A 148 -5.66 13.19 -1.51
CA GLY A 148 -4.99 13.49 -0.25
C GLY A 148 -5.80 14.46 0.63
N LYS A 149 -6.36 15.52 0.05
CA LYS A 149 -7.23 16.48 0.75
C LYS A 149 -8.51 15.80 1.26
N GLU A 150 -9.13 14.93 0.46
CA GLU A 150 -10.37 14.24 0.82
C GLU A 150 -10.19 13.32 2.04
N TYR A 151 -9.02 12.66 2.15
CA TYR A 151 -8.76 11.70 3.24
C TYR A 151 -7.73 12.19 4.27
N ASN A 152 -7.34 13.45 4.25
CA ASN A 152 -6.35 14.06 5.15
C ASN A 152 -4.94 13.44 5.05
N PHE A 153 -4.46 13.17 3.83
CA PHE A 153 -3.11 12.70 3.55
C PHE A 153 -2.35 13.64 2.63
N GLY A 154 -1.02 13.68 2.76
CA GLY A 154 -0.17 14.33 1.76
C GLY A 154 -0.15 13.56 0.43
N PHE A 155 0.07 14.26 -0.69
CA PHE A 155 0.14 13.65 -2.03
C PHE A 155 1.17 12.50 -2.10
N SER A 156 2.31 12.63 -1.42
CA SER A 156 3.34 11.58 -1.36
C SER A 156 2.86 10.31 -0.66
N THR A 157 1.95 10.44 0.31
CA THR A 157 1.33 9.30 0.99
C THR A 157 0.37 8.56 0.05
N VAL A 158 -0.44 9.30 -0.71
CA VAL A 158 -1.35 8.71 -1.71
C VAL A 158 -0.57 7.91 -2.75
N THR A 159 0.53 8.47 -3.27
CA THR A 159 1.38 7.76 -4.24
C THR A 159 2.08 6.53 -3.65
N LYS A 160 2.47 6.56 -2.37
CA LYS A 160 2.96 5.36 -1.67
C LYS A 160 1.88 4.29 -1.54
N TYR A 161 0.64 4.69 -1.28
CA TYR A 161 -0.48 3.74 -1.20
C TYR A 161 -0.81 3.08 -2.55
N ASP A 162 -0.57 3.74 -3.70
CA ASP A 162 -0.64 3.07 -5.00
C ASP A 162 0.41 1.95 -5.13
N VAL A 163 1.66 2.21 -4.72
CA VAL A 163 2.71 1.19 -4.74
C VAL A 163 2.35 0.01 -3.82
N TYR A 164 1.82 0.30 -2.63
CA TYR A 164 1.34 -0.69 -1.69
C TYR A 164 0.19 -1.54 -2.25
N ALA A 165 -0.79 -0.90 -2.90
CA ALA A 165 -1.92 -1.59 -3.49
C ALA A 165 -1.47 -2.52 -4.63
N ARG A 166 -0.54 -2.08 -5.50
CA ARG A 166 0.04 -2.94 -6.54
C ARG A 166 0.76 -4.14 -5.96
N ALA A 167 1.53 -3.94 -4.90
CA ALA A 167 2.23 -5.03 -4.23
C ALA A 167 1.24 -6.05 -3.63
N LEU A 168 0.13 -5.59 -3.03
CA LEU A 168 -0.92 -6.48 -2.54
C LEU A 168 -1.66 -7.22 -3.65
N ASP A 169 -1.94 -6.56 -4.78
CA ASP A 169 -2.55 -7.20 -5.95
C ASP A 169 -1.65 -8.31 -6.49
N GLU A 170 -0.33 -8.06 -6.61
CA GLU A 170 0.65 -9.06 -7.03
C GLU A 170 0.79 -10.18 -6.00
N LEU A 171 0.87 -9.86 -4.70
CA LEU A 171 0.95 -10.85 -3.65
C LEU A 171 -0.30 -11.75 -3.62
N ARG A 172 -1.47 -11.19 -3.91
CA ARG A 172 -2.74 -11.94 -3.97
C ARG A 172 -2.72 -13.04 -5.02
N THR A 173 -2.07 -12.83 -6.15
CA THR A 173 -1.95 -13.88 -7.20
C THR A 173 -1.10 -15.06 -6.74
N LYS A 174 -0.18 -14.85 -5.79
CA LYS A 174 0.76 -15.86 -5.28
C LYS A 174 0.31 -16.46 -3.94
N GLY A 175 -0.36 -15.64 -3.10
CA GLY A 175 -0.77 -16.03 -1.76
C GLY A 175 -2.01 -15.26 -1.29
N PRO A 176 -3.22 -15.60 -1.79
CA PRO A 176 -4.45 -14.87 -1.46
C PRO A 176 -4.75 -14.84 0.03
N GLU A 177 -4.48 -15.93 0.76
CA GLU A 177 -4.72 -16.03 2.20
C GLU A 177 -3.80 -15.09 3.00
N ILE A 178 -2.53 -14.99 2.63
CA ILE A 178 -1.57 -14.05 3.27
C ILE A 178 -2.04 -12.62 3.02
N THR A 179 -2.45 -12.30 1.80
CA THR A 179 -2.97 -10.98 1.45
C THR A 179 -4.20 -10.63 2.28
N MET A 180 -5.13 -11.56 2.47
CA MET A 180 -6.30 -11.36 3.31
C MET A 180 -5.92 -11.18 4.79
N LYS A 181 -4.97 -11.96 5.33
CA LYS A 181 -4.46 -11.79 6.69
C LYS A 181 -3.79 -10.42 6.90
N ILE A 182 -3.13 -9.86 5.88
CA ILE A 182 -2.57 -8.50 5.92
C ILE A 182 -3.72 -7.47 5.90
N LEU A 183 -4.63 -7.57 4.95
CA LEU A 183 -5.72 -6.60 4.77
C LEU A 183 -6.66 -6.54 5.98
N ASN A 184 -7.00 -7.67 6.60
CA ASN A 184 -7.86 -7.70 7.78
C ASN A 184 -7.11 -7.37 9.09
N GLY A 185 -5.79 -7.15 9.03
CA GLY A 185 -4.95 -6.75 10.15
C GLY A 185 -4.53 -7.89 11.10
N SER A 186 -4.89 -9.15 10.80
CA SER A 186 -4.46 -10.31 11.61
C SER A 186 -2.97 -10.61 11.45
N LEU A 187 -2.38 -10.22 10.32
CA LEU A 187 -0.94 -10.32 10.07
C LEU A 187 -0.33 -8.91 9.92
N ARG A 188 0.52 -8.53 10.87
CA ARG A 188 1.17 -7.21 10.83
C ARG A 188 2.43 -7.24 9.96
N VAL A 189 2.40 -6.47 8.88
CA VAL A 189 3.52 -6.34 7.94
C VAL A 189 3.74 -4.86 7.63
N SER A 190 4.99 -4.42 7.64
CA SER A 190 5.29 -3.03 7.24
C SER A 190 5.04 -2.82 5.74
N HIS A 191 4.83 -1.57 5.35
CA HIS A 191 4.62 -1.20 3.95
C HIS A 191 5.74 -1.72 3.04
N GLU A 192 7.00 -1.53 3.45
CA GLU A 192 8.18 -1.97 2.71
C GLU A 192 8.25 -3.49 2.61
N ASN A 193 7.88 -4.19 3.67
CA ASN A 193 7.88 -5.65 3.68
C ASN A 193 6.78 -6.24 2.79
N VAL A 194 5.64 -5.58 2.62
CA VAL A 194 4.61 -6.00 1.66
C VAL A 194 5.15 -5.91 0.23
N ILE A 195 5.91 -4.84 -0.10
CA ILE A 195 6.55 -4.70 -1.40
C ILE A 195 7.60 -5.79 -1.63
N GLU A 196 8.41 -6.12 -0.62
CA GLU A 196 9.39 -7.21 -0.72
C GLU A 196 8.70 -8.58 -0.85
N LEU A 197 7.62 -8.83 -0.10
CA LEU A 197 6.81 -10.06 -0.22
C LEU A 197 6.25 -10.24 -1.63
N SER A 198 5.73 -9.20 -2.25
CA SER A 198 5.16 -9.30 -3.60
C SER A 198 6.19 -9.75 -4.64
N ARG A 199 7.47 -9.47 -4.42
CA ARG A 199 8.58 -9.83 -5.32
C ARG A 199 9.09 -11.26 -5.11
N LEU A 200 8.68 -11.93 -4.04
CA LEU A 200 9.11 -13.30 -3.79
C LEU A 200 8.48 -14.28 -4.78
N PRO A 201 9.20 -15.37 -5.11
CA PRO A 201 8.63 -16.46 -5.88
C PRO A 201 7.54 -17.20 -5.09
N ILE A 202 6.66 -17.91 -5.77
CA ILE A 202 5.51 -18.58 -5.18
C ILE A 202 5.93 -19.66 -4.15
N GLU A 203 7.07 -20.30 -4.35
CA GLU A 203 7.62 -21.31 -3.45
C GLU A 203 7.94 -20.73 -2.08
N ASP A 204 8.52 -19.53 -2.05
CA ASP A 204 8.87 -18.81 -0.82
C ASP A 204 7.58 -18.35 -0.10
N ILE A 205 6.58 -17.89 -0.83
CA ILE A 205 5.26 -17.52 -0.28
C ILE A 205 4.57 -18.74 0.33
N ASN A 206 4.61 -19.90 -0.33
CA ASN A 206 4.08 -21.15 0.22
C ASN A 206 4.83 -21.63 1.46
N GLY A 207 6.15 -21.40 1.52
CA GLY A 207 6.95 -21.62 2.72
C GLY A 207 6.49 -20.77 3.90
N LEU A 208 6.27 -19.49 3.64
CA LEU A 208 5.77 -18.52 4.62
C LEU A 208 4.36 -18.89 5.13
N LYS A 209 3.47 -19.32 4.22
CA LYS A 209 2.14 -19.79 4.59
C LYS A 209 2.22 -20.93 5.62
N ARG A 210 3.06 -21.93 5.38
CA ARG A 210 3.24 -23.06 6.32
C ARG A 210 3.71 -22.60 7.71
N LEU A 211 4.62 -21.60 7.77
CA LEU A 211 5.10 -21.03 9.04
C LEU A 211 4.00 -20.25 9.78
N LEU A 212 3.16 -19.53 9.05
CA LEU A 212 2.01 -18.82 9.61
C LEU A 212 0.95 -19.79 10.13
N ASP A 213 0.65 -20.86 9.38
CA ASP A 213 -0.37 -21.85 9.74
C ASP A 213 0.08 -22.73 10.93
N SER A 214 1.39 -22.92 11.11
CA SER A 214 1.96 -23.59 12.29
C SER A 214 1.96 -22.72 13.56
N GLY A 215 1.56 -21.45 13.46
CA GLY A 215 1.61 -20.49 14.58
C GLY A 215 3.03 -20.08 14.99
N SER A 216 4.04 -20.47 14.20
CA SER A 216 5.45 -20.14 14.48
C SER A 216 5.76 -18.67 14.30
N ILE A 217 4.92 -17.92 13.53
CA ILE A 217 5.10 -16.51 13.22
C ILE A 217 3.75 -15.81 13.30
N ASP A 218 3.67 -14.72 14.04
CA ASP A 218 2.53 -13.80 14.12
C ASP A 218 2.82 -12.45 13.42
N ARG A 219 4.09 -12.22 13.12
CA ARG A 219 4.59 -10.98 12.51
C ARG A 219 5.65 -11.31 11.47
N ILE A 220 5.59 -10.60 10.32
CA ILE A 220 6.63 -10.69 9.30
C ILE A 220 7.51 -9.44 9.38
N GLY A 221 8.70 -9.59 9.95
CA GLY A 221 9.76 -8.58 9.93
C GLY A 221 10.73 -8.80 8.78
N TYR A 222 11.39 -7.74 8.31
CA TYR A 222 12.35 -7.78 7.20
C TYR A 222 13.53 -8.75 7.44
N SER A 223 14.04 -8.79 8.67
CA SER A 223 15.13 -9.69 9.06
C SER A 223 14.71 -11.15 9.10
N GLN A 224 13.48 -11.43 9.56
CA GLN A 224 12.93 -12.79 9.64
C GLN A 224 12.70 -13.39 8.25
N LEU A 225 12.12 -12.64 7.32
CA LEU A 225 11.92 -13.06 5.94
C LEU A 225 13.21 -13.46 5.24
N ARG A 226 14.26 -12.64 5.36
CA ARG A 226 15.56 -12.96 4.74
C ARG A 226 16.27 -14.10 5.43
N HIS A 227 16.14 -14.27 6.74
CA HIS A 227 16.81 -15.34 7.48
C HIS A 227 16.11 -16.69 7.26
N GLU A 228 14.81 -16.76 7.44
CA GLU A 228 14.06 -18.01 7.36
C GLU A 228 13.92 -18.54 5.92
N LEU A 229 13.67 -17.67 4.94
CA LEU A 229 13.65 -18.07 3.53
C LEU A 229 15.04 -18.49 3.02
N ARG A 230 16.10 -17.92 3.59
CA ARG A 230 17.48 -18.31 3.23
C ARG A 230 17.84 -19.70 3.77
N TRP A 231 17.30 -20.09 4.95
CA TRP A 231 17.53 -21.44 5.54
C TRP A 231 16.71 -22.52 4.82
N GLN A 232 15.52 -22.21 4.33
CA GLN A 232 14.72 -23.16 3.54
C GLN A 232 15.30 -23.41 2.13
N ARG A 233 16.16 -22.54 1.63
CA ARG A 233 16.93 -22.70 0.39
C ARG A 233 18.20 -23.52 0.57
N LEU A 234 18.34 -24.33 1.60
CA LEU A 234 19.38 -25.36 1.61
C LEU A 234 19.15 -26.30 0.44
N PRO A 235 20.11 -26.42 -0.49
CA PRO A 235 19.89 -27.09 -1.76
C PRO A 235 19.75 -28.60 -1.55
N THR A 236 18.58 -29.11 -1.88
CA THR A 236 18.40 -30.55 -2.17
C THR A 236 18.91 -30.92 -3.57
N GLY A 237 19.61 -30.01 -4.25
CA GLY A 237 20.19 -30.19 -5.57
C GLY A 237 21.68 -29.85 -5.61
N LYS A 238 22.41 -30.46 -6.55
CA LYS A 238 23.85 -30.27 -6.76
C LYS A 238 24.24 -28.78 -6.76
N PRO A 239 25.24 -28.37 -5.96
CA PRO A 239 25.60 -26.97 -5.83
C PRO A 239 26.05 -26.39 -7.17
N ASP A 240 25.48 -25.24 -7.51
CA ASP A 240 25.86 -24.47 -8.70
C ASP A 240 27.39 -24.20 -8.68
N SER A 241 28.07 -24.63 -9.72
CA SER A 241 29.53 -24.49 -9.88
C SER A 241 29.99 -23.03 -9.81
N ARG A 242 29.14 -22.06 -10.19
CA ARG A 242 29.41 -20.64 -10.10
C ARG A 242 29.39 -20.11 -8.67
N ARG A 243 28.57 -20.69 -7.80
CA ARG A 243 28.51 -20.34 -6.37
C ARG A 243 29.72 -20.90 -5.63
N ARG A 244 30.12 -22.14 -5.90
CA ARG A 244 31.36 -22.74 -5.35
C ARG A 244 32.61 -21.96 -5.76
N ARG A 245 32.66 -21.43 -7.00
CA ARG A 245 33.74 -20.59 -7.46
C ARG A 245 33.80 -19.26 -6.70
N ARG A 246 32.67 -18.57 -6.51
CA ARG A 246 32.58 -17.34 -5.72
C ARG A 246 32.89 -17.57 -4.24
N GLU A 247 32.48 -18.69 -3.66
CA GLU A 247 32.78 -19.05 -2.28
C GLU A 247 34.26 -19.44 -2.09
N ARG A 248 34.89 -20.08 -3.07
CA ARG A 248 36.34 -20.30 -3.09
C ARG A 248 37.14 -19.03 -3.28
N GLU A 249 36.78 -18.21 -4.24
CA GLU A 249 37.38 -16.87 -4.46
C GLU A 249 37.25 -15.98 -3.21
N SER A 250 36.16 -16.10 -2.44
CA SER A 250 35.99 -15.36 -1.19
C SER A 250 36.68 -16.01 0.02
N ALA A 251 36.95 -17.32 -0.02
CA ALA A 251 37.71 -18.04 1.02
C ALA A 251 39.24 -17.93 0.81
N GLU A 252 39.67 -17.88 -0.46
CA GLU A 252 41.08 -17.62 -0.82
C GLU A 252 41.44 -16.14 -0.67
N ALA A 253 40.46 -15.24 -0.69
CA ALA A 253 40.68 -13.80 -0.46
C ALA A 253 40.87 -13.41 1.02
N GLY A 254 41.11 -14.39 1.91
CA GLY A 254 41.31 -14.10 3.35
C GLY A 254 40.23 -13.24 3.96
N ILE A 255 39.90 -13.39 5.23
CA ILE A 255 38.98 -12.63 6.05
C ILE A 255 38.40 -11.42 5.28
N LYS A 256 37.12 -11.44 4.91
CA LYS A 256 36.48 -10.26 4.32
C LYS A 256 36.82 -9.07 5.19
N GLN A 257 37.77 -8.28 4.73
CA GLN A 257 37.95 -6.95 5.28
C GLN A 257 36.54 -6.33 5.24
N MET A 258 36.06 -5.85 6.38
CA MET A 258 34.94 -4.93 6.43
C MET A 258 35.14 -3.97 5.25
N PRO A 259 34.11 -3.59 4.50
CA PRO A 259 34.25 -2.62 3.44
C PRO A 259 35.12 -1.51 4.03
N ILE A 260 36.26 -1.24 3.40
CA ILE A 260 37.17 -0.15 3.80
C ILE A 260 36.22 1.05 3.80
N ILE A 261 35.98 1.59 4.99
CA ILE A 261 35.22 2.83 5.12
C ILE A 261 36.11 3.82 4.37
N ASP A 262 35.66 4.27 3.22
CA ASP A 262 36.30 5.35 2.50
C ASP A 262 36.05 6.62 3.30
N PRO A 263 37.07 7.17 4.00
CA PRO A 263 36.88 8.35 4.83
C PRO A 263 36.37 9.54 4.04
N ASP A 264 36.76 9.65 2.76
CA ASP A 264 36.31 10.72 1.87
C ASP A 264 34.83 10.58 1.50
N ALA A 265 34.30 9.34 1.36
CA ALA A 265 32.90 9.10 1.12
C ALA A 265 32.02 9.48 2.32
N GLU A 266 32.50 9.24 3.55
CA GLU A 266 31.79 9.67 4.78
C GLU A 266 31.76 11.21 4.90
N LEU A 267 32.90 11.89 4.67
CA LEU A 267 32.95 13.35 4.62
C LEU A 267 32.07 13.91 3.47
N ALA A 268 32.08 13.28 2.30
CA ALA A 268 31.22 13.68 1.18
C ALA A 268 29.72 13.57 1.53
N SER A 269 29.32 12.60 2.35
CA SER A 269 27.93 12.48 2.80
C SER A 269 27.48 13.68 3.63
N LEU A 270 28.38 14.21 4.48
CA LEU A 270 28.12 15.42 5.27
C LEU A 270 28.00 16.67 4.39
N LYS A 271 28.82 16.78 3.32
CA LYS A 271 28.70 17.86 2.33
C LYS A 271 27.31 18.00 1.73
N PHE A 272 26.59 16.89 1.54
CA PHE A 272 25.23 16.91 1.01
C PHE A 272 24.15 17.12 2.09
N THR A 273 24.39 16.66 3.32
CA THR A 273 23.39 16.73 4.40
C THR A 273 23.40 18.06 5.15
N ILE A 274 24.55 18.69 5.35
CA ILE A 274 24.68 19.95 6.08
C ILE A 274 23.85 21.10 5.43
N PRO A 275 23.86 21.30 4.10
CA PRO A 275 23.02 22.30 3.47
C PRO A 275 21.51 22.11 3.70
N SER A 276 21.06 20.85 3.77
CA SER A 276 19.68 20.50 4.09
C SER A 276 19.31 20.88 5.52
N TRP A 277 20.21 20.60 6.50
CA TRP A 277 20.02 21.00 7.90
C TRP A 277 19.96 22.54 8.04
N SER A 278 20.92 23.23 7.41
CA SER A 278 20.96 24.70 7.40
C SER A 278 19.65 25.30 6.86
N LYS A 279 19.16 24.78 5.72
CA LYS A 279 17.91 25.23 5.12
C LYS A 279 16.69 24.97 6.03
N THR A 280 16.68 23.82 6.70
CA THR A 280 15.58 23.47 7.63
C THR A 280 15.60 24.39 8.84
N ILE A 281 16.77 24.66 9.41
CA ILE A 281 16.92 25.58 10.55
C ILE A 281 16.48 27.00 10.16
N SER A 282 16.96 27.53 9.04
CA SER A 282 16.58 28.86 8.54
C SER A 282 15.07 28.97 8.34
N ARG A 283 14.47 27.99 7.68
CA ARG A 283 13.02 27.94 7.49
C ARG A 283 12.25 27.92 8.81
N THR A 284 12.73 27.17 9.80
CA THR A 284 12.09 27.14 11.11
C THR A 284 12.18 28.48 11.81
N MET A 285 13.34 29.16 11.70
CA MET A 285 13.52 30.50 12.26
C MET A 285 12.62 31.57 11.61
N GLU A 286 12.35 31.44 10.30
CA GLU A 286 11.49 32.36 9.56
C GLU A 286 9.98 32.13 9.80
N LEU A 287 9.57 30.86 9.95
CA LEU A 287 8.15 30.50 9.99
C LEU A 287 7.58 30.30 11.39
N THR A 288 8.43 30.21 12.42
CA THR A 288 7.99 29.87 13.78
C THR A 288 7.92 31.14 14.65
N ASP A 289 6.72 31.41 15.16
CA ASP A 289 6.54 32.37 16.27
C ASP A 289 6.94 31.70 17.59
N PHE A 290 8.21 31.84 17.98
CA PHE A 290 8.76 31.19 19.18
C PHE A 290 8.04 31.53 20.47
N PRO A 291 7.53 32.75 20.72
CA PRO A 291 6.72 33.07 21.90
C PRO A 291 5.46 32.21 22.03
N SER A 292 4.83 31.82 20.93
CA SER A 292 3.60 30.99 20.92
C SER A 292 3.85 29.50 21.11
N THR A 293 5.10 29.04 21.04
CA THR A 293 5.43 27.62 21.18
C THR A 293 5.47 27.19 22.66
N SER A 294 5.20 25.90 22.94
CA SER A 294 5.27 25.37 24.30
C SER A 294 6.70 25.38 24.88
N ALA A 295 6.81 25.60 26.19
CA ALA A 295 8.10 25.60 26.87
C ALA A 295 8.81 24.23 26.76
N SER A 296 8.07 23.12 26.78
CA SER A 296 8.61 21.76 26.61
C SER A 296 9.27 21.59 25.25
N ALA A 297 8.56 21.96 24.16
CA ALA A 297 9.09 21.85 22.79
C ALA A 297 10.37 22.70 22.59
N ARG A 298 10.38 23.93 23.15
CA ARG A 298 11.57 24.77 23.10
C ARG A 298 12.74 24.15 23.84
N GLN A 299 12.51 23.57 25.00
CA GLN A 299 13.55 22.93 25.82
C GLN A 299 14.12 21.66 25.13
N GLU A 300 13.26 20.85 24.53
CA GLU A 300 13.70 19.66 23.78
C GLU A 300 14.57 20.03 22.59
N VAL A 301 14.11 20.97 21.77
CA VAL A 301 14.86 21.46 20.60
C VAL A 301 16.19 22.08 21.03
N ARG A 302 16.17 22.91 22.09
CA ARG A 302 17.38 23.51 22.66
C ARG A 302 18.42 22.45 23.07
N THR A 303 17.98 21.38 23.73
CA THR A 303 18.84 20.27 24.15
C THR A 303 19.48 19.58 22.96
N GLN A 304 18.69 19.31 21.89
CA GLN A 304 19.19 18.69 20.68
C GLN A 304 20.16 19.59 19.92
N ILE A 305 19.90 20.89 19.84
CA ILE A 305 20.81 21.86 19.20
C ILE A 305 22.15 21.93 19.97
N ILE A 306 22.13 21.99 21.30
CA ILE A 306 23.35 21.99 22.11
C ILE A 306 24.19 20.72 21.85
N ASN A 307 23.54 19.55 21.79
CA ASN A 307 24.20 18.28 21.49
C ASN A 307 24.78 18.23 20.07
N LEU A 308 24.06 18.76 19.10
CA LEU A 308 24.51 18.86 17.72
C LEU A 308 25.72 19.80 17.61
N THR A 309 25.68 20.99 18.23
CA THR A 309 26.76 21.98 18.25
C THR A 309 28.01 21.37 18.83
N ARG A 310 27.94 20.61 19.93
CA ARG A 310 29.07 19.90 20.50
C ARG A 310 29.73 18.92 19.51
N LYS A 311 28.91 18.15 18.78
CA LYS A 311 29.42 17.21 17.78
C LYS A 311 30.04 17.93 16.58
N ILE A 312 29.44 19.02 16.13
CA ILE A 312 29.95 19.84 15.03
C ILE A 312 31.28 20.46 15.40
N ASN A 313 31.42 21.05 16.62
CA ASN A 313 32.67 21.64 17.07
C ASN A 313 33.78 20.60 17.17
N ARG A 314 33.49 19.38 17.66
CA ARG A 314 34.46 18.29 17.69
C ARG A 314 34.91 17.90 16.27
N LEU A 315 33.97 17.84 15.31
CA LEU A 315 34.30 17.54 13.92
C LEU A 315 35.15 18.63 13.30
N LEU A 316 34.84 19.91 13.55
CA LEU A 316 35.63 21.04 13.06
C LEU A 316 37.07 20.98 13.59
N THR A 317 37.24 20.71 14.89
CA THR A 317 38.60 20.52 15.47
C THR A 317 39.36 19.40 14.76
N GLN A 318 38.69 18.26 14.46
CA GLN A 318 39.36 17.16 13.75
C GLN A 318 39.69 17.48 12.29
N LEU A 319 38.95 18.39 11.64
CA LEU A 319 39.23 18.84 10.27
C LEU A 319 40.31 19.93 10.20
N GLU A 320 40.66 20.57 11.33
CA GLU A 320 41.69 21.60 11.44
C GLU A 320 43.05 21.06 11.95
N GLU A 321 43.12 19.81 12.40
CA GLU A 321 44.33 19.15 12.93
C GLU A 321 45.24 18.58 11.83
N ASP A 322 44.98 18.82 10.53
CA ASP A 322 45.87 18.55 9.40
C ASP A 322 46.53 19.87 8.92
#